data_22b5f8a2efaf886e47474fca355aa5c9
#
_entry.id   22b5f8a2efaf886e47474fca355aa5c9
#
_cell.length_a   1.000
_cell.length_b   1.000
_cell.length_c   1.000
_cell.angle_alpha   90.00
_cell.angle_beta   90.00
_cell.angle_gamma   90.00
#
_symmetry.space_group_name_H-M   'P 1'
#
loop_
_entity.id
_entity.type
_entity.pdbx_description
1 polymer ?
#
loop_
_entity_poly.entity_id
_entity_poly.type
_entity_poly.pdbx_seq_one_letter_code
_entity_poly.pdbx_strand_id
1 'polypeptide(L)'
;MHKFVFMKVRDAMTHEVKTVSADTSAGELRELFERYDYNCFPVMEDDKLVGVVTKFDFLKTLVFHPTTMVPAYEDLMKKKVSEFMTRTPFYVSPDQPLTRVLQLMIETRKNSFPVLDEKGHLVGIITYSDLLRQVGK
;
A
#
# COMPACT_ATOMS: atom_id res chain seq x y z
N MET A 1 20.06 20.36 -14.56
CA MET A 1 18.81 19.90 -13.96
C MET A 1 19.09 18.61 -13.21
N HIS A 2 18.49 18.46 -12.05
CA HIS A 2 18.72 17.28 -11.23
C HIS A 2 18.23 16.01 -11.94
N LYS A 3 18.99 14.93 -11.83
CA LYS A 3 18.68 13.68 -12.55
C LYS A 3 17.33 13.06 -12.16
N PHE A 4 16.76 13.45 -11.00
CA PHE A 4 15.45 12.99 -10.57
C PHE A 4 14.39 13.13 -11.67
N VAL A 5 14.42 14.25 -12.42
CA VAL A 5 13.42 14.52 -13.46
C VAL A 5 13.53 13.57 -14.66
N PHE A 6 14.62 12.84 -14.77
CA PHE A 6 14.84 11.87 -15.85
C PHE A 6 14.63 10.42 -15.39
N MET A 7 14.36 10.21 -14.11
CA MET A 7 14.23 8.87 -13.55
C MET A 7 12.82 8.32 -13.73
N LYS A 8 12.75 7.01 -13.81
CA LYS A 8 11.50 6.26 -13.91
C LYS A 8 11.25 5.50 -12.61
N VAL A 9 10.01 5.05 -12.44
CA VAL A 9 9.61 4.24 -11.29
C VAL A 9 10.58 3.08 -11.06
N ARG A 10 10.95 2.35 -12.14
CA ARG A 10 11.86 1.20 -12.03
C ARG A 10 13.20 1.53 -11.38
N ASP A 11 13.65 2.78 -11.49
CA ASP A 11 14.93 3.20 -10.95
C ASP A 11 14.90 3.43 -9.44
N ALA A 12 13.71 3.58 -8.86
CA ALA A 12 13.56 3.96 -7.46
C ALA A 12 12.68 3.00 -6.65
N MET A 13 11.85 2.18 -7.29
CA MET A 13 10.90 1.33 -6.60
C MET A 13 11.57 0.26 -5.75
N THR A 14 10.85 -0.22 -4.74
CA THR A 14 11.24 -1.38 -3.94
C THR A 14 10.73 -2.63 -4.65
N HIS A 15 11.61 -3.58 -4.96
CA HIS A 15 11.29 -4.77 -5.74
C HIS A 15 10.73 -5.92 -4.90
N GLU A 16 11.23 -6.10 -3.69
CA GLU A 16 10.76 -7.17 -2.81
C GLU A 16 9.59 -6.66 -2.00
N VAL A 17 8.38 -6.99 -2.46
CA VAL A 17 7.15 -6.50 -1.85
C VAL A 17 6.52 -7.59 -1.03
N LYS A 18 6.32 -7.33 0.26
CA LYS A 18 5.52 -8.19 1.12
C LYS A 18 4.06 -7.89 0.83
N THR A 19 3.27 -8.93 0.59
CA THR A 19 1.85 -8.81 0.29
C THR A 19 1.01 -9.57 1.32
N VAL A 20 -0.28 -9.29 1.33
CA VAL A 20 -1.25 -10.04 2.13
C VAL A 20 -2.37 -10.51 1.21
N SER A 21 -3.19 -11.45 1.70
CA SER A 21 -4.38 -11.87 0.97
C SER A 21 -5.62 -11.20 1.54
N ALA A 22 -6.72 -11.27 0.80
CA ALA A 22 -7.99 -10.74 1.27
C ALA A 22 -8.48 -11.48 2.53
N ASP A 23 -8.05 -12.73 2.72
CA ASP A 23 -8.42 -13.55 3.88
C ASP A 23 -7.48 -13.38 5.08
N THR A 24 -6.39 -12.63 4.94
CA THR A 24 -5.49 -12.33 6.06
C THR A 24 -6.32 -11.66 7.16
N SER A 25 -6.13 -12.11 8.40
CA SER A 25 -6.87 -11.53 9.53
C SER A 25 -6.25 -10.20 9.97
N ALA A 26 -7.06 -9.37 10.62
CA ALA A 26 -6.58 -8.13 11.20
C ALA A 26 -5.44 -8.38 12.19
N GLY A 27 -5.52 -9.48 12.97
CA GLY A 27 -4.46 -9.83 13.90
C GLY A 27 -3.13 -10.15 13.22
N GLU A 28 -3.18 -10.92 12.13
CA GLU A 28 -1.99 -11.22 11.33
C GLU A 28 -1.44 -9.94 10.70
N LEU A 29 -2.32 -9.09 10.19
CA LEU A 29 -1.92 -7.81 9.60
C LEU A 29 -1.21 -6.92 10.62
N ARG A 30 -1.75 -6.85 11.85
CA ARG A 30 -1.13 -6.08 12.93
C ARG A 30 0.30 -6.57 13.19
N GLU A 31 0.50 -7.88 13.24
CA GLU A 31 1.83 -8.45 13.42
C GLU A 31 2.77 -8.10 12.27
N LEU A 32 2.25 -8.08 11.05
CA LEU A 32 3.06 -7.70 9.88
C LEU A 32 3.46 -6.24 9.94
N PHE A 33 2.57 -5.34 10.38
CA PHE A 33 2.92 -3.94 10.54
C PHE A 33 3.97 -3.73 11.65
N GLU A 34 4.00 -4.57 12.66
CA GLU A 34 5.04 -4.52 13.68
C GLU A 34 6.38 -5.05 13.19
N ARG A 35 6.33 -6.13 12.38
CA ARG A 35 7.54 -6.79 11.90
C ARG A 35 8.23 -6.01 10.78
N TYR A 36 7.46 -5.43 9.88
CA TYR A 36 7.97 -4.69 8.73
C TYR A 36 7.65 -3.22 8.89
N ASP A 37 8.61 -2.38 8.54
CA ASP A 37 8.42 -0.92 8.64
C ASP A 37 7.71 -0.40 7.37
N TYR A 38 6.51 -0.92 7.14
CA TYR A 38 5.68 -0.54 5.99
C TYR A 38 4.43 0.18 6.49
N ASN A 39 3.93 1.13 5.71
CA ASN A 39 2.66 1.79 5.99
C ASN A 39 1.49 1.16 5.25
N CYS A 40 1.77 0.27 4.31
CA CYS A 40 0.78 -0.27 3.39
C CYS A 40 1.24 -1.61 2.86
N PHE A 41 0.30 -2.53 2.68
CA PHE A 41 0.55 -3.79 1.99
C PHE A 41 -0.38 -3.91 0.80
N PRO A 42 0.14 -4.33 -0.37
CA PRO A 42 -0.75 -4.75 -1.46
C PRO A 42 -1.52 -6.00 -1.05
N VAL A 43 -2.78 -6.05 -1.46
CA VAL A 43 -3.65 -7.21 -1.21
C VAL A 43 -3.79 -7.98 -2.52
N MET A 44 -3.39 -9.24 -2.51
CA MET A 44 -3.37 -10.09 -3.69
C MET A 44 -4.35 -11.25 -3.57
N GLU A 45 -4.99 -11.59 -4.68
CA GLU A 45 -5.78 -12.81 -4.81
C GLU A 45 -5.54 -13.39 -6.20
N ASP A 46 -5.22 -14.68 -6.27
CA ASP A 46 -4.98 -15.39 -7.53
C ASP A 46 -4.03 -14.61 -8.45
N ASP A 47 -2.92 -14.13 -7.88
CA ASP A 47 -1.89 -13.34 -8.57
C ASP A 47 -2.37 -12.01 -9.10
N LYS A 48 -3.52 -11.52 -8.62
CA LYS A 48 -4.05 -10.21 -9.01
C LYS A 48 -4.09 -9.27 -7.83
N LEU A 49 -3.78 -8.01 -8.08
CA LEU A 49 -3.92 -6.96 -7.09
C LEU A 49 -5.40 -6.62 -6.94
N VAL A 50 -5.95 -6.85 -5.75
CA VAL A 50 -7.37 -6.58 -5.48
C VAL A 50 -7.57 -5.37 -4.56
N GLY A 51 -6.51 -4.89 -3.96
CA GLY A 51 -6.60 -3.72 -3.09
C GLY A 51 -5.28 -3.40 -2.44
N VAL A 52 -5.33 -2.42 -1.55
CA VAL A 52 -4.23 -2.10 -0.64
C VAL A 52 -4.81 -1.96 0.75
N VAL A 53 -4.01 -2.26 1.77
CA VAL A 53 -4.43 -2.05 3.14
C VAL A 53 -3.35 -1.27 3.86
N THR A 54 -3.75 -0.15 4.47
CA THR A 54 -2.85 0.76 5.17
C THR A 54 -3.00 0.62 6.67
N LYS A 55 -2.04 1.18 7.41
CA LYS A 55 -2.18 1.28 8.86
C LYS A 55 -3.45 2.03 9.23
N PHE A 56 -3.79 3.06 8.47
CA PHE A 56 -5.01 3.83 8.73
C PHE A 56 -6.26 2.99 8.53
N ASP A 57 -6.30 2.15 7.48
CA ASP A 57 -7.41 1.22 7.24
C ASP A 57 -7.60 0.29 8.45
N PHE A 58 -6.49 -0.24 8.97
CA PHE A 58 -6.54 -1.08 10.17
C PHE A 58 -7.09 -0.30 11.36
N LEU A 59 -6.59 0.91 11.59
CA LEU A 59 -7.01 1.72 12.74
C LEU A 59 -8.49 2.09 12.69
N LYS A 60 -9.03 2.26 11.48
CA LYS A 60 -10.47 2.57 11.32
C LYS A 60 -11.37 1.46 11.86
N THR A 61 -10.88 0.22 11.95
CA THR A 61 -11.67 -0.87 12.51
C THR A 61 -11.96 -0.68 14.01
N LEU A 62 -11.18 0.18 14.66
CA LEU A 62 -11.30 0.45 16.09
C LEU A 62 -12.33 1.54 16.41
N VAL A 63 -12.93 2.16 15.39
CA VAL A 63 -13.94 3.21 15.59
C VAL A 63 -15.25 2.58 16.00
N PHE A 64 -15.83 3.07 17.10
CA PHE A 64 -17.08 2.57 17.63
C PHE A 64 -18.23 3.50 17.28
N HIS A 65 -19.37 2.92 16.95
CA HIS A 65 -20.60 3.71 16.80
C HIS A 65 -21.24 3.92 18.17
N PRO A 66 -21.75 5.13 18.46
CA PRO A 66 -22.33 5.41 19.78
C PRO A 66 -23.49 4.49 20.19
N THR A 67 -24.16 3.89 19.20
CA THR A 67 -25.33 3.04 19.42
C THR A 67 -24.98 1.56 19.55
N THR A 68 -23.73 1.17 19.38
CA THR A 68 -23.30 -0.23 19.44
C THR A 68 -22.39 -0.46 20.63
N MET A 69 -22.42 -1.68 21.15
CA MET A 69 -21.47 -2.06 22.19
C MET A 69 -20.06 -2.09 21.62
N VAL A 70 -19.08 -1.82 22.48
CA VAL A 70 -17.66 -1.91 22.11
C VAL A 70 -17.38 -3.34 21.69
N PRO A 71 -16.92 -3.62 20.46
CA PRO A 71 -16.55 -4.98 20.05
C PRO A 71 -15.38 -5.47 20.88
N ALA A 72 -15.37 -6.77 21.18
CA ALA A 72 -14.24 -7.37 21.84
C ALA A 72 -13.02 -7.33 20.92
N TYR A 73 -11.85 -7.06 21.49
CA TYR A 73 -10.59 -7.02 20.73
C TYR A 73 -10.40 -8.29 19.89
N GLU A 74 -10.70 -9.45 20.49
CA GLU A 74 -10.56 -10.72 19.79
C GLU A 74 -11.41 -10.83 18.54
N ASP A 75 -12.63 -10.27 18.57
CA ASP A 75 -13.51 -10.27 17.42
C ASP A 75 -12.99 -9.32 16.33
N LEU A 76 -12.43 -8.17 16.73
CA LEU A 76 -11.84 -7.24 15.79
C LEU A 76 -10.65 -7.88 15.07
N MET A 77 -9.84 -8.63 15.80
CA MET A 77 -8.64 -9.26 15.24
C MET A 77 -8.95 -10.42 14.30
N LYS A 78 -10.17 -10.94 14.33
CA LYS A 78 -10.63 -11.99 13.41
C LYS A 78 -11.18 -11.43 12.10
N LYS A 79 -11.41 -10.12 12.00
CA LYS A 79 -11.87 -9.52 10.75
C LYS A 79 -10.87 -9.79 9.64
N LYS A 80 -11.40 -9.98 8.43
CA LYS A 80 -10.55 -10.21 7.26
C LYS A 80 -10.16 -8.87 6.62
N VAL A 81 -8.97 -8.84 6.05
CA VAL A 81 -8.48 -7.67 5.31
C VAL A 81 -9.52 -7.20 4.28
N SER A 82 -10.21 -8.14 3.62
CA SER A 82 -11.25 -7.79 2.64
C SER A 82 -12.36 -6.90 3.21
N GLU A 83 -12.57 -6.91 4.52
CA GLU A 83 -13.63 -6.11 5.15
C GLU A 83 -13.25 -4.64 5.34
N PHE A 84 -11.96 -4.31 5.33
CA PHE A 84 -11.51 -2.95 5.60
C PHE A 84 -10.43 -2.42 4.65
N MET A 85 -10.00 -3.20 3.66
CA MET A 85 -9.01 -2.74 2.67
C MET A 85 -9.60 -1.67 1.75
N THR A 86 -8.71 -0.91 1.12
CA THR A 86 -9.10 -0.01 0.04
C THR A 86 -9.15 -0.80 -1.26
N ARG A 87 -10.33 -0.86 -1.89
CA ARG A 87 -10.52 -1.54 -3.18
C ARG A 87 -10.18 -0.60 -4.32
N THR A 88 -9.98 -1.15 -5.51
CA THR A 88 -9.61 -0.36 -6.69
C THR A 88 -8.46 0.61 -6.40
N PRO A 89 -7.29 0.09 -6.00
CA PRO A 89 -6.16 0.95 -5.65
C PRO A 89 -5.61 1.65 -6.89
N PHE A 90 -5.07 2.86 -6.69
CA PHE A 90 -4.22 3.46 -7.71
C PHE A 90 -2.95 2.64 -7.84
N TYR A 91 -2.43 2.53 -9.05
CA TYR A 91 -1.16 1.85 -9.31
C TYR A 91 -0.42 2.58 -10.43
N VAL A 92 0.86 2.29 -10.54
CA VAL A 92 1.71 2.90 -11.55
C VAL A 92 2.49 1.82 -12.29
N SER A 93 3.07 2.19 -13.43
CA SER A 93 3.91 1.26 -14.20
C SER A 93 5.38 1.55 -13.96
N PRO A 94 6.28 0.56 -14.20
CA PRO A 94 7.72 0.77 -14.05
C PRO A 94 8.29 1.87 -14.93
N ASP A 95 7.64 2.17 -16.05
CA ASP A 95 8.13 3.12 -17.04
C ASP A 95 7.67 4.55 -16.82
N GLN A 96 6.80 4.79 -15.85
CA GLN A 96 6.33 6.15 -15.59
C GLN A 96 7.43 7.01 -14.97
N PRO A 97 7.49 8.30 -15.35
CA PRO A 97 8.44 9.21 -14.73
C PRO A 97 8.16 9.41 -13.24
N LEU A 98 9.20 9.56 -12.44
CA LEU A 98 9.04 9.83 -11.01
C LEU A 98 8.26 11.13 -10.76
N THR A 99 8.45 12.13 -11.63
CA THR A 99 7.71 13.39 -11.50
C THR A 99 6.22 13.19 -11.63
N ARG A 100 5.79 12.26 -12.51
CA ARG A 100 4.37 11.93 -12.66
C ARG A 100 3.84 11.23 -11.41
N VAL A 101 4.63 10.33 -10.84
CA VAL A 101 4.24 9.62 -9.61
C VAL A 101 4.09 10.61 -8.46
N LEU A 102 5.04 11.54 -8.33
CA LEU A 102 4.95 12.58 -7.30
C LEU A 102 3.67 13.41 -7.47
N GLN A 103 3.35 13.79 -8.72
CA GLN A 103 2.12 14.52 -9.01
C GLN A 103 0.88 13.73 -8.58
N LEU A 104 0.85 12.42 -8.87
CA LEU A 104 -0.24 11.56 -8.44
C LEU A 104 -0.36 11.47 -6.92
N MET A 105 0.77 11.41 -6.22
CA MET A 105 0.77 11.41 -4.76
C MET A 105 0.14 12.67 -4.20
N ILE A 106 0.46 13.82 -4.81
CA ILE A 106 -0.09 15.11 -4.39
C ILE A 106 -1.58 15.17 -4.67
N GLU A 107 -2.01 14.78 -5.87
CA GLU A 107 -3.42 14.82 -6.27
C GLU A 107 -4.30 13.87 -5.48
N THR A 108 -3.80 12.66 -5.21
CA THR A 108 -4.58 11.62 -4.53
C THR A 108 -4.41 11.64 -3.02
N ARG A 109 -3.41 12.39 -2.50
CA ARG A 109 -3.03 12.40 -1.09
C ARG A 109 -2.61 11.01 -0.61
N LYS A 110 -2.08 10.20 -1.52
CA LYS A 110 -1.51 8.88 -1.22
C LYS A 110 0.00 9.01 -1.20
N ASN A 111 0.67 8.21 -0.39
CA ASN A 111 2.12 8.26 -0.27
C ASN A 111 2.81 6.99 -0.75
N SER A 112 2.06 6.08 -1.34
CA SER A 112 2.61 4.85 -1.91
C SER A 112 1.67 4.30 -2.97
N PHE A 113 2.24 3.62 -3.96
CA PHE A 113 1.48 2.96 -5.01
C PHE A 113 2.11 1.61 -5.32
N PRO A 114 1.28 0.57 -5.54
CA PRO A 114 1.76 -0.66 -6.15
C PRO A 114 2.26 -0.38 -7.57
N VAL A 115 3.25 -1.14 -7.99
CA VAL A 115 3.80 -1.06 -9.35
C VAL A 115 3.43 -2.34 -10.09
N LEU A 116 2.69 -2.20 -11.18
CA LEU A 116 2.26 -3.33 -12.00
C LEU A 116 2.93 -3.24 -13.38
N ASP A 117 3.34 -4.41 -13.90
CA ASP A 117 3.89 -4.48 -15.26
C ASP A 117 2.76 -4.49 -16.31
N GLU A 118 3.13 -4.62 -17.59
CA GLU A 118 2.17 -4.63 -18.70
C GLU A 118 1.14 -5.75 -18.61
N LYS A 119 1.51 -6.84 -17.95
CA LYS A 119 0.64 -8.00 -17.77
C LYS A 119 -0.23 -7.92 -16.53
N GLY A 120 -0.07 -6.84 -15.75
CA GLY A 120 -0.82 -6.66 -14.52
C GLY A 120 -0.21 -7.36 -13.32
N HIS A 121 1.04 -7.84 -13.42
CA HIS A 121 1.73 -8.48 -12.31
C HIS A 121 2.34 -7.43 -11.38
N LEU A 122 2.23 -7.66 -10.08
CA LEU A 122 2.86 -6.80 -9.09
C LEU A 122 4.37 -7.01 -9.14
N VAL A 123 5.12 -5.95 -9.47
CA VAL A 123 6.59 -6.02 -9.59
C VAL A 123 7.30 -5.16 -8.57
N GLY A 124 6.58 -4.36 -7.80
CA GLY A 124 7.21 -3.52 -6.79
C GLY A 124 6.20 -2.63 -6.10
N ILE A 125 6.74 -1.78 -5.24
CA ILE A 125 5.98 -0.70 -4.60
C ILE A 125 6.85 0.56 -4.66
N ILE A 126 6.22 1.70 -4.84
CA ILE A 126 6.91 3.00 -4.84
C ILE A 126 6.29 3.87 -3.76
N THR A 127 7.13 4.43 -2.90
CA THR A 127 6.69 5.26 -1.78
C THR A 127 7.34 6.64 -1.89
N TYR A 128 6.79 7.62 -1.16
CA TYR A 128 7.41 8.94 -1.12
C TYR A 128 8.83 8.86 -0.53
N SER A 129 9.11 7.91 0.35
CA SER A 129 10.46 7.69 0.85
C SER A 129 11.43 7.26 -0.25
N ASP A 130 10.93 6.41 -1.20
CA ASP A 130 11.74 6.02 -2.36
C ASP A 130 12.08 7.23 -3.22
N LEU A 131 11.12 8.15 -3.42
CA LEU A 131 11.35 9.37 -4.17
C LEU A 131 12.37 10.25 -3.45
N LEU A 132 12.21 10.42 -2.14
CA LEU A 132 13.10 11.26 -1.35
C LEU A 132 14.55 10.78 -1.43
N ARG A 133 14.76 9.45 -1.41
CA ARG A 133 16.12 8.89 -1.50
C ARG A 133 16.83 9.25 -2.80
N GLN A 134 16.11 9.56 -3.86
CA GLN A 134 16.71 9.89 -5.14
C GLN A 134 17.05 11.39 -5.28
N VAL A 135 16.50 12.23 -4.41
CA VAL A 135 16.79 13.66 -4.43
C VAL A 135 18.20 13.90 -3.89
N GLY A 136 19.01 14.61 -4.64
CA GLY A 136 20.37 14.92 -4.24
C GLY A 136 21.43 13.89 -4.60
N LYS A 137 21.06 12.85 -5.32
CA LYS A 137 22.01 11.82 -5.77
C LYS A 137 22.43 12.00 -7.20
#